data_817f3d028c9df937ae0da9304a416c6a
#
_entry.id   817f3d028c9df937ae0da9304a416c6a
#
_cell.length_a   1.000
_cell.length_b   1.000
_cell.length_c   1.000
_cell.angle_alpha   90.00
_cell.angle_beta   90.00
_cell.angle_gamma   90.00
#
_symmetry.space_group_name_H-M   'P 1'
#
loop_
_entity.id
_entity.type
_entity.pdbx_description
1 polymer ?
#
loop_
_entity_poly.entity_id
_entity_poly.type
_entity_poly.pdbx_seq_one_letter_code
_entity_poly.pdbx_strand_id
1 'polypeptide(L)'
;MKKLIIAGLSIGLLAGCGSTDNKSEAKDYTAQSSTSETNNKKTSKHPFPKDATPVGEGKIKVSTPAGNSENGNAPVLFANNNDLMLHLGIDYANFQGDKQTFVYVDKIFKETLQVAELTQTSIILSEDTLKPGLHTVTAVQFENDDPKGKVLNFIEAKYEVKEKK
;
A
#
# COMPACT_ATOMS: atom_id res chain seq x y z
N MET A 1 11.91 10.08 56.69
CA MET A 1 13.18 9.47 57.16
C MET A 1 13.80 8.70 56.01
N LYS A 2 14.87 9.27 55.47
CA LYS A 2 16.18 8.62 55.19
C LYS A 2 16.10 7.36 54.30
N LYS A 3 16.80 7.13 53.20
CA LYS A 3 18.14 7.58 52.79
C LYS A 3 18.35 7.46 51.26
N LEU A 4 19.08 8.41 50.72
CA LEU A 4 19.84 8.31 49.46
C LEU A 4 20.86 7.15 49.50
N ILE A 5 21.13 6.53 48.36
CA ILE A 5 22.47 6.04 48.01
C ILE A 5 22.74 6.31 46.54
N ILE A 6 23.85 6.97 46.31
CA ILE A 6 24.51 7.40 45.08
C ILE A 6 25.60 6.39 44.73
N ALA A 7 26.03 6.43 43.47
CA ALA A 7 27.27 5.92 42.84
C ALA A 7 27.08 4.61 42.04
N GLY A 8 27.63 4.48 40.85
CA GLY A 8 28.92 4.95 40.38
C GLY A 8 29.06 4.88 38.85
N LEU A 9 29.83 5.80 38.46
CA LEU A 9 30.43 6.13 37.17
C LEU A 9 31.44 5.05 36.74
N SER A 10 31.43 4.58 35.48
CA SER A 10 32.57 3.92 34.86
C SER A 10 32.69 4.29 33.40
N ILE A 11 33.61 5.16 33.12
CA ILE A 11 34.13 5.55 31.82
C ILE A 11 35.15 4.49 31.40
N GLY A 12 34.99 3.88 30.24
CA GLY A 12 35.97 3.00 29.60
C GLY A 12 36.24 3.45 28.17
N LEU A 13 37.25 4.31 28.02
CA LEU A 13 37.91 4.60 26.76
C LEU A 13 38.89 3.48 26.42
N LEU A 14 38.75 2.86 25.26
CA LEU A 14 39.82 2.06 24.66
C LEU A 14 39.97 2.46 23.20
N ALA A 15 40.98 3.30 22.97
CA ALA A 15 41.58 3.48 21.66
C ALA A 15 42.50 2.27 21.36
N GLY A 16 42.35 1.70 20.19
CA GLY A 16 43.21 0.66 19.67
C GLY A 16 43.34 0.78 18.16
N CYS A 17 44.38 1.46 17.70
CA CYS A 17 44.91 1.35 16.34
C CYS A 17 45.58 -0.01 16.17
N GLY A 18 45.29 -0.70 15.07
CA GLY A 18 45.96 -1.89 14.63
C GLY A 18 45.64 -2.19 13.17
N SER A 19 46.53 -1.76 12.29
CA SER A 19 46.51 -2.18 10.86
C SER A 19 46.87 -3.65 10.76
N THR A 20 46.10 -4.44 10.03
CA THR A 20 46.60 -5.63 9.27
C THR A 20 45.53 -6.04 8.27
N ASP A 21 45.94 -6.19 7.04
CA ASP A 21 45.22 -6.71 5.91
C ASP A 21 44.57 -8.05 6.22
N ASN A 22 43.24 -8.17 5.98
CA ASN A 22 42.66 -9.42 5.51
C ASN A 22 41.29 -9.20 4.88
N LYS A 23 41.25 -9.58 3.63
CA LYS A 23 40.15 -9.86 2.75
C LYS A 23 38.95 -10.46 3.50
N SER A 24 37.86 -9.70 3.64
CA SER A 24 36.58 -10.21 4.09
C SER A 24 35.47 -9.65 3.20
N GLU A 25 34.73 -10.59 2.69
CA GLU A 25 33.63 -10.49 1.78
C GLU A 25 32.61 -9.41 2.16
N ALA A 26 32.45 -8.46 1.25
CA ALA A 26 31.31 -7.54 1.27
C ALA A 26 30.04 -8.38 1.05
N LYS A 27 29.22 -8.51 2.07
CA LYS A 27 27.83 -8.94 1.88
C LYS A 27 27.10 -7.81 1.18
N ASP A 28 26.93 -8.00 -0.10
CA ASP A 28 26.13 -7.23 -1.01
C ASP A 28 24.66 -7.25 -0.53
N TYR A 29 24.21 -6.14 0.06
CA TYR A 29 22.78 -5.90 0.23
C TYR A 29 22.22 -5.48 -1.11
N THR A 30 21.96 -6.46 -1.94
CA THR A 30 21.22 -6.25 -3.19
C THR A 30 19.83 -5.74 -2.83
N ALA A 31 19.66 -4.43 -2.94
CA ALA A 31 18.34 -3.84 -3.04
C ALA A 31 17.66 -4.48 -4.26
N GLN A 32 16.69 -5.34 -4.03
CA GLN A 32 15.93 -6.00 -5.05
C GLN A 32 15.00 -4.97 -5.70
N SER A 33 15.55 -4.24 -6.66
CA SER A 33 14.80 -3.49 -7.65
C SER A 33 13.96 -4.50 -8.43
N SER A 34 12.66 -4.51 -8.18
CA SER A 34 11.73 -5.28 -9.00
C SER A 34 11.62 -4.60 -10.37
N THR A 35 12.48 -5.01 -11.29
CA THR A 35 12.37 -4.69 -12.70
C THR A 35 11.07 -5.31 -13.22
N SER A 36 10.16 -4.48 -13.68
CA SER A 36 8.97 -4.90 -14.40
C SER A 36 9.36 -5.49 -15.75
N GLU A 37 9.34 -6.80 -15.85
CA GLU A 37 9.41 -7.48 -17.13
C GLU A 37 8.03 -7.72 -17.71
N THR A 38 7.92 -7.31 -18.93
CA THR A 38 6.86 -7.42 -19.92
C THR A 38 6.31 -8.84 -20.08
N ASN A 39 4.98 -8.94 -20.20
CA ASN A 39 4.20 -10.02 -20.82
C ASN A 39 4.61 -11.48 -20.54
N ASN A 40 4.16 -11.98 -19.39
CA ASN A 40 3.76 -13.37 -19.28
C ASN A 40 2.51 -13.42 -18.39
N LYS A 41 1.51 -14.22 -18.81
CA LYS A 41 0.28 -14.50 -18.06
C LYS A 41 0.62 -15.23 -16.75
N LYS A 42 1.36 -14.55 -15.86
CA LYS A 42 1.66 -14.98 -14.51
C LYS A 42 0.33 -14.91 -13.76
N THR A 43 -0.20 -16.05 -13.38
CA THR A 43 -1.29 -16.12 -12.40
C THR A 43 -0.86 -15.31 -11.20
N SER A 44 -1.48 -14.16 -11.00
CA SER A 44 -1.20 -13.29 -9.85
C SER A 44 -1.37 -14.11 -8.56
N LYS A 45 -0.45 -13.97 -7.61
CA LYS A 45 -0.58 -14.55 -6.27
C LYS A 45 -1.88 -14.11 -5.59
N HIS A 46 -2.35 -12.93 -5.96
CA HIS A 46 -3.58 -12.31 -5.46
C HIS A 46 -4.51 -12.00 -6.64
N PRO A 47 -5.20 -13.02 -7.21
CA PRO A 47 -6.11 -12.81 -8.33
C PRO A 47 -7.30 -11.96 -7.90
N PHE A 48 -7.81 -11.14 -8.82
CA PHE A 48 -9.07 -10.44 -8.60
C PHE A 48 -10.21 -11.46 -8.49
N PRO A 49 -11.11 -11.32 -7.50
CA PRO A 49 -12.23 -12.26 -7.33
C PRO A 49 -13.14 -12.23 -8.55
N LYS A 50 -13.38 -13.40 -9.14
CA LYS A 50 -14.30 -13.54 -10.27
C LYS A 50 -15.74 -13.47 -9.77
N ASP A 51 -16.59 -12.83 -10.54
CA ASP A 51 -18.03 -12.75 -10.31
C ASP A 51 -18.45 -12.17 -8.94
N ALA A 52 -17.50 -11.49 -8.25
CA ALA A 52 -17.83 -10.81 -7.01
C ALA A 52 -18.68 -9.57 -7.30
N THR A 53 -19.67 -9.37 -6.46
CA THR A 53 -20.57 -8.21 -6.47
C THR A 53 -20.40 -7.45 -5.16
N PRO A 54 -20.77 -6.16 -5.10
CA PRO A 54 -20.72 -5.38 -3.87
C PRO A 54 -21.40 -6.12 -2.71
N VAL A 55 -20.67 -6.32 -1.62
CA VAL A 55 -21.11 -7.02 -0.42
C VAL A 55 -20.34 -6.51 0.81
N GLY A 56 -20.95 -6.62 1.99
CA GLY A 56 -20.38 -6.20 3.26
C GLY A 56 -20.75 -4.77 3.64
N GLU A 57 -20.30 -4.34 4.81
CA GLU A 57 -20.59 -3.03 5.38
C GLU A 57 -19.42 -2.04 5.24
N GLY A 58 -18.30 -2.52 4.71
CA GLY A 58 -17.12 -1.71 4.46
C GLY A 58 -17.43 -0.53 3.54
N LYS A 59 -16.67 0.54 3.70
CA LYS A 59 -16.74 1.74 2.84
C LYS A 59 -15.34 2.18 2.50
N ILE A 60 -15.16 2.64 1.26
CA ILE A 60 -13.94 3.33 0.84
C ILE A 60 -14.29 4.70 0.28
N LYS A 61 -13.43 5.67 0.58
CA LYS A 61 -13.47 7.00 -0.01
C LYS A 61 -12.11 7.30 -0.60
N VAL A 62 -12.03 7.51 -1.90
CA VAL A 62 -10.81 7.95 -2.56
C VAL A 62 -10.75 9.46 -2.60
N SER A 63 -9.55 10.02 -2.44
CA SER A 63 -9.33 11.46 -2.34
C SER A 63 -8.15 11.89 -3.21
N THR A 64 -8.31 13.01 -3.88
CA THR A 64 -7.31 13.73 -4.67
C THR A 64 -7.26 15.19 -4.23
N PRO A 65 -6.28 15.98 -4.65
CA PRO A 65 -6.29 17.43 -4.42
C PRO A 65 -7.54 18.15 -4.97
N ALA A 66 -8.24 17.55 -5.94
CA ALA A 66 -9.43 18.12 -6.57
C ALA A 66 -10.77 17.68 -5.93
N GLY A 67 -10.73 16.79 -4.93
CA GLY A 67 -11.95 16.34 -4.25
C GLY A 67 -11.90 14.89 -3.80
N ASN A 68 -13.06 14.32 -3.49
CA ASN A 68 -13.19 12.95 -3.03
C ASN A 68 -14.39 12.22 -3.67
N SER A 69 -14.48 10.91 -3.42
CA SER A 69 -15.52 10.04 -3.99
C SER A 69 -16.81 9.96 -3.14
N GLU A 70 -17.03 10.87 -2.22
CA GLU A 70 -18.29 10.93 -1.48
C GLU A 70 -19.48 11.10 -2.45
N ASN A 71 -20.60 10.50 -2.08
CA ASN A 71 -21.85 10.52 -2.86
C ASN A 71 -21.71 9.93 -4.29
N GLY A 72 -20.76 9.03 -4.50
CA GLY A 72 -20.56 8.35 -5.78
C GLY A 72 -19.79 9.18 -6.82
N ASN A 73 -19.20 10.30 -6.42
CA ASN A 73 -18.36 11.11 -7.31
C ASN A 73 -17.07 10.34 -7.70
N ALA A 74 -16.50 10.72 -8.84
CA ALA A 74 -15.15 10.32 -9.24
C ALA A 74 -14.25 11.56 -9.18
N PRO A 75 -13.42 11.73 -8.11
CA PRO A 75 -12.54 12.88 -8.01
C PRO A 75 -11.48 12.85 -9.11
N VAL A 76 -11.14 14.03 -9.62
CA VAL A 76 -10.14 14.15 -10.68
C VAL A 76 -8.73 14.14 -10.09
N LEU A 77 -7.88 13.30 -10.66
CA LEU A 77 -6.43 13.29 -10.47
C LEU A 77 -5.77 13.85 -11.73
N PHE A 78 -5.08 14.98 -11.60
CA PHE A 78 -4.33 15.54 -12.72
C PHE A 78 -2.95 14.91 -12.81
N ALA A 79 -2.62 14.29 -13.93
CA ALA A 79 -1.34 13.67 -14.21
C ALA A 79 -0.68 14.29 -15.45
N ASN A 80 0.64 14.35 -15.45
CA ASN A 80 1.44 14.70 -16.63
C ASN A 80 1.96 13.42 -17.28
N ASN A 81 2.28 13.48 -18.56
CA ASN A 81 2.88 12.34 -19.30
C ASN A 81 4.23 11.85 -18.72
N ASN A 82 4.88 12.68 -17.90
CA ASN A 82 6.16 12.36 -17.26
C ASN A 82 6.01 11.91 -15.80
N ASP A 83 4.79 11.88 -15.25
CA ASP A 83 4.57 11.41 -13.90
C ASP A 83 4.72 9.90 -13.85
N LEU A 84 5.75 9.41 -13.17
CA LEU A 84 5.99 7.98 -13.02
C LEU A 84 5.10 7.36 -11.94
N MET A 85 4.81 8.12 -10.89
CA MET A 85 4.02 7.69 -9.74
C MET A 85 3.26 8.87 -9.14
N LEU A 86 2.00 8.63 -8.76
CA LEU A 86 1.19 9.56 -7.98
C LEU A 86 0.53 8.83 -6.83
N HIS A 87 0.19 9.56 -5.78
CA HIS A 87 -0.52 9.03 -4.62
C HIS A 87 -2.01 9.32 -4.73
N LEU A 88 -2.83 8.29 -4.46
CA LEU A 88 -4.27 8.42 -4.30
C LEU A 88 -4.62 8.14 -2.84
N GLY A 89 -5.17 9.12 -2.14
CA GLY A 89 -5.63 8.96 -0.77
C GLY A 89 -6.82 8.01 -0.69
N ILE A 90 -6.85 7.14 0.32
CA ILE A 90 -7.97 6.24 0.58
C ILE A 90 -8.30 6.25 2.08
N ASP A 91 -9.56 6.51 2.38
CA ASP A 91 -10.14 6.31 3.70
C ASP A 91 -10.96 5.02 3.67
N TYR A 92 -10.70 4.15 4.64
CA TYR A 92 -11.44 2.91 4.86
C TYR A 92 -12.29 3.06 6.12
N ALA A 93 -13.52 2.57 6.10
CA ALA A 93 -14.40 2.52 7.27
C ALA A 93 -15.18 1.20 7.31
N ASN A 94 -15.47 0.70 8.52
CA ASN A 94 -16.29 -0.48 8.79
C ASN A 94 -15.73 -1.78 8.16
N PHE A 95 -14.42 -1.90 8.04
CA PHE A 95 -13.76 -3.15 7.67
C PHE A 95 -13.48 -4.00 8.92
N GLN A 96 -13.34 -5.32 8.72
CA GLN A 96 -12.98 -6.23 9.81
C GLN A 96 -11.48 -6.12 10.08
N GLY A 97 -11.10 -5.64 11.27
CA GLY A 97 -9.72 -5.36 11.63
C GLY A 97 -8.83 -6.59 11.80
N ASP A 98 -9.42 -7.79 11.93
CA ASP A 98 -8.74 -9.09 12.00
C ASP A 98 -8.49 -9.73 10.62
N LYS A 99 -8.98 -9.11 9.53
CA LYS A 99 -8.85 -9.59 8.16
C LYS A 99 -7.93 -8.69 7.33
N GLN A 100 -7.18 -9.30 6.42
CA GLN A 100 -6.45 -8.55 5.41
C GLN A 100 -7.39 -7.94 4.37
N THR A 101 -7.11 -6.71 4.01
CA THR A 101 -7.81 -6.02 2.91
C THR A 101 -6.90 -6.02 1.68
N PHE A 102 -7.39 -6.59 0.60
CA PHE A 102 -6.71 -6.65 -0.69
C PHE A 102 -7.19 -5.48 -1.54
N VAL A 103 -6.26 -4.68 -2.04
CA VAL A 103 -6.56 -3.50 -2.84
C VAL A 103 -6.18 -3.74 -4.28
N TYR A 104 -7.11 -3.43 -5.16
CA TYR A 104 -6.95 -3.53 -6.61
C TYR A 104 -7.27 -2.18 -7.25
N VAL A 105 -6.61 -1.89 -8.36
CA VAL A 105 -7.01 -0.81 -9.28
C VAL A 105 -7.20 -1.43 -10.65
N ASP A 106 -8.36 -1.22 -11.25
CA ASP A 106 -8.75 -1.82 -12.53
C ASP A 106 -8.54 -3.34 -12.56
N LYS A 107 -8.87 -4.00 -11.44
CA LYS A 107 -8.68 -5.44 -11.22
C LYS A 107 -7.22 -5.91 -11.12
N ILE A 108 -6.25 -4.98 -11.14
CA ILE A 108 -4.83 -5.28 -10.94
C ILE A 108 -4.51 -5.12 -9.46
N PHE A 109 -3.95 -6.17 -8.86
CA PHE A 109 -3.54 -6.16 -7.46
C PHE A 109 -2.48 -5.07 -7.20
N LYS A 110 -2.68 -4.30 -6.16
CA LYS A 110 -1.74 -3.26 -5.70
C LYS A 110 -1.05 -3.65 -4.41
N GLU A 111 -1.81 -3.89 -3.37
CA GLU A 111 -1.27 -4.20 -2.05
C GLU A 111 -2.27 -4.94 -1.16
N THR A 112 -1.78 -5.48 -0.05
CA THR A 112 -2.59 -5.90 1.10
C THR A 112 -2.24 -5.05 2.30
N LEU A 113 -3.24 -4.67 3.06
CA LEU A 113 -3.07 -3.95 4.32
C LEU A 113 -4.10 -4.42 5.34
N GLN A 114 -3.82 -4.18 6.60
CA GLN A 114 -4.78 -4.39 7.66
C GLN A 114 -5.47 -3.07 7.97
N VAL A 115 -6.78 -3.03 7.81
CA VAL A 115 -7.59 -1.84 8.07
C VAL A 115 -8.53 -2.10 9.24
N ALA A 116 -8.67 -1.11 10.11
CA ALA A 116 -9.56 -1.14 11.25
C ALA A 116 -10.88 -0.40 10.93
N GLU A 117 -11.64 -0.03 11.98
CA GLU A 117 -12.91 0.69 11.85
C GLU A 117 -12.77 1.99 11.05
N LEU A 118 -11.64 2.68 11.22
CA LEU A 118 -11.28 3.87 10.44
C LEU A 118 -9.78 3.86 10.17
N THR A 119 -9.40 3.82 8.91
CA THR A 119 -7.99 3.84 8.49
C THR A 119 -7.83 4.77 7.30
N GLN A 120 -6.85 5.67 7.38
CA GLN A 120 -6.48 6.58 6.29
C GLN A 120 -5.09 6.23 5.79
N THR A 121 -4.94 6.09 4.48
CA THR A 121 -3.68 5.77 3.83
C THR A 121 -3.65 6.30 2.39
N SER A 122 -2.65 5.92 1.63
CA SER A 122 -2.61 6.19 0.19
C SER A 122 -2.03 4.99 -0.56
N ILE A 123 -2.51 4.76 -1.77
CA ILE A 123 -1.91 3.82 -2.71
C ILE A 123 -1.08 4.56 -3.76
N ILE A 124 -0.07 3.87 -4.28
CA ILE A 124 0.75 4.36 -5.39
C ILE A 124 0.10 3.95 -6.71
N LEU A 125 -0.20 4.95 -7.52
CA LEU A 125 -0.62 4.78 -8.91
C LEU A 125 0.58 4.93 -9.83
N SER A 126 0.67 4.10 -10.85
CA SER A 126 1.73 4.10 -11.87
C SER A 126 1.24 3.51 -13.18
N GLU A 127 1.95 3.78 -14.27
CA GLU A 127 1.69 3.18 -15.59
C GLU A 127 0.21 3.32 -16.02
N ASP A 128 -0.45 2.18 -16.26
CA ASP A 128 -1.82 2.14 -16.77
C ASP A 128 -2.84 2.84 -15.85
N THR A 129 -2.57 2.87 -14.54
CA THR A 129 -3.45 3.52 -13.56
C THR A 129 -3.35 5.05 -13.53
N LEU A 130 -2.40 5.62 -14.30
CA LEU A 130 -2.25 7.07 -14.54
C LEU A 130 -2.69 7.50 -15.94
N LYS A 131 -3.11 6.57 -16.79
CA LYS A 131 -3.64 6.92 -18.11
C LYS A 131 -4.93 7.73 -17.98
N PRO A 132 -5.16 8.71 -18.86
CA PRO A 132 -6.42 9.46 -18.85
C PRO A 132 -7.63 8.53 -18.96
N GLY A 133 -8.62 8.74 -18.10
CA GLY A 133 -9.83 7.94 -18.06
C GLY A 133 -10.38 7.71 -16.65
N LEU A 134 -11.46 6.93 -16.59
CA LEU A 134 -12.11 6.53 -15.35
C LEU A 134 -11.51 5.21 -14.85
N HIS A 135 -11.06 5.20 -13.62
CA HIS A 135 -10.45 4.07 -12.94
C HIS A 135 -11.26 3.63 -11.73
N THR A 136 -11.15 2.37 -11.36
CA THR A 136 -11.87 1.79 -10.21
C THR A 136 -10.89 1.26 -9.18
N VAL A 137 -11.00 1.73 -7.95
CA VAL A 137 -10.35 1.14 -6.78
C VAL A 137 -11.31 0.14 -6.17
N THR A 138 -10.86 -1.07 -5.92
CA THR A 138 -11.64 -2.13 -5.27
C THR A 138 -10.91 -2.58 -4.01
N ALA A 139 -11.59 -2.57 -2.87
CA ALA A 139 -11.12 -3.15 -1.61
C ALA A 139 -11.89 -4.42 -1.29
N VAL A 140 -11.19 -5.52 -1.04
CA VAL A 140 -11.79 -6.83 -0.81
C VAL A 140 -11.25 -7.44 0.48
N GLN A 141 -12.13 -8.01 1.29
CA GLN A 141 -11.75 -8.91 2.40
C GLN A 141 -12.31 -10.31 2.14
N PHE A 142 -11.51 -11.32 2.46
CA PHE A 142 -11.87 -12.73 2.33
C PHE A 142 -11.92 -13.41 3.70
N GLU A 143 -12.74 -14.43 3.84
CA GLU A 143 -12.98 -15.12 5.12
C GLU A 143 -11.70 -15.66 5.77
N ASN A 144 -10.77 -16.20 4.97
CA ASN A 144 -9.51 -16.79 5.43
C ASN A 144 -8.28 -16.10 4.83
N ASP A 145 -8.40 -14.81 4.49
CA ASP A 145 -7.35 -14.04 3.81
C ASP A 145 -6.85 -14.71 2.50
N ASP A 146 -7.68 -15.54 1.88
CA ASP A 146 -7.39 -16.22 0.63
C ASP A 146 -8.18 -15.55 -0.52
N PRO A 147 -7.53 -14.95 -1.53
CA PRO A 147 -8.20 -14.33 -2.69
C PRO A 147 -9.07 -15.28 -3.53
N LYS A 148 -9.01 -16.59 -3.28
CA LYS A 148 -9.87 -17.60 -3.88
C LYS A 148 -11.04 -18.02 -2.99
N GLY A 149 -11.04 -17.52 -1.75
CA GLY A 149 -12.03 -17.85 -0.74
C GLY A 149 -13.32 -17.04 -0.86
N LYS A 150 -14.19 -17.21 0.13
CA LYS A 150 -15.44 -16.45 0.22
C LYS A 150 -15.16 -14.98 0.49
N VAL A 151 -15.79 -14.12 -0.30
CA VAL A 151 -15.73 -12.66 -0.13
C VAL A 151 -16.61 -12.22 1.04
N LEU A 152 -16.07 -11.43 1.95
CA LEU A 152 -16.77 -10.81 3.08
C LEU A 152 -17.11 -9.34 2.82
N ASN A 153 -16.17 -8.61 2.24
CA ASN A 153 -16.35 -7.24 1.79
C ASN A 153 -15.85 -7.10 0.35
N PHE A 154 -16.64 -6.44 -0.49
CA PHE A 154 -16.27 -6.06 -1.85
C PHE A 154 -16.84 -4.68 -2.12
N ILE A 155 -15.98 -3.68 -2.07
CA ILE A 155 -16.38 -2.27 -2.12
C ILE A 155 -15.57 -1.59 -3.21
N GLU A 156 -16.23 -0.73 -3.99
CA GLU A 156 -15.62 0.01 -5.09
C GLU A 156 -15.79 1.52 -4.92
N ALA A 157 -14.77 2.27 -5.33
CA ALA A 157 -14.83 3.70 -5.54
C ALA A 157 -14.09 4.05 -6.83
N LYS A 158 -14.40 5.21 -7.41
CA LYS A 158 -13.84 5.62 -8.70
C LYS A 158 -13.01 6.89 -8.56
N TYR A 159 -12.02 7.06 -9.44
CA TYR A 159 -11.33 8.32 -9.70
C TYR A 159 -11.17 8.51 -11.20
N GLU A 160 -10.99 9.74 -11.64
CA GLU A 160 -10.78 10.07 -13.05
C GLU A 160 -9.40 10.70 -13.23
N VAL A 161 -8.59 10.18 -14.14
CA VAL A 161 -7.31 10.79 -14.51
C VAL A 161 -7.52 11.74 -15.68
N LYS A 162 -7.01 12.96 -15.57
CA LYS A 162 -6.97 13.96 -16.63
C LYS A 162 -5.58 14.51 -16.81
N GLU A 163 -5.22 14.85 -18.04
CA GLU A 163 -3.95 15.52 -18.31
C GLU A 163 -3.94 16.91 -17.66
N LYS A 164 -2.83 17.22 -17.03
CA LYS A 164 -2.56 18.55 -16.51
C LYS A 164 -2.23 19.47 -17.69
N LYS A 165 -3.04 20.51 -17.87
CA LYS A 165 -2.81 21.55 -18.88
C LYS A 165 -1.71 22.52 -18.45
#